data_26d959ab92d8352457d9a0580b6f3f8b
#
_entry.id   26d959ab92d8352457d9a0580b6f3f8b
#
_cell.length_a   1.000
_cell.length_b   1.000
_cell.length_c   1.000
_cell.angle_alpha   90.00
_cell.angle_beta   90.00
_cell.angle_gamma   90.00
#
_symmetry.space_group_name_H-M   'P 1'
#
loop_
_entity.id
_entity.type
_entity.pdbx_description
1 polymer ?
#
loop_
_entity_poly.entity_id
_entity_poly.type
_entity_poly.pdbx_seq_one_letter_code
_entity_poly.pdbx_strand_id
1 'polypeptide(L)'
;MVNQTMASPASVVILQTRALTKRYGERLAVDGLTLSVPRGEVFGFLGPNGAGKTTTIRMCLGLIRPTSGVVEINGGDVAREGGRVLPRVGALIEQPALYPYLSGRDNLRVIGDAQGGVSEARVEQTLDLVALRERGVDRVKTYSLGMKQRLGVAMALLQDPDLLVLDEPTNGLDPAGMVEMRDLLRRLAAQGKTVFVSSHALDEVRHMCSRVAIINHGRLVTESSVAELTRGQGIFVVTLDRAPEALAAVRAQSWGASARLGDAGQLITPAPDGDGAALNLFL
;
A
#
# COMPACT_ATOMS: atom_id res chain seq x y z
N MET A 1 -27.27 16.27 -30.33
CA MET A 1 -25.84 15.90 -30.14
C MET A 1 -25.77 15.09 -28.89
N VAL A 2 -25.58 13.77 -29.03
CA VAL A 2 -25.53 12.82 -27.91
C VAL A 2 -24.10 12.86 -27.34
N ASN A 3 -23.98 13.30 -26.10
CA ASN A 3 -22.72 13.31 -25.35
C ASN A 3 -22.32 11.85 -25.05
N GLN A 4 -21.45 11.26 -25.85
CA GLN A 4 -20.79 9.99 -25.51
C GLN A 4 -19.83 10.25 -24.37
N THR A 5 -20.23 9.88 -23.15
CA THR A 5 -19.33 9.72 -22.01
C THR A 5 -18.32 8.65 -22.41
N MET A 6 -17.10 9.06 -22.70
CA MET A 6 -15.96 8.16 -22.93
C MET A 6 -15.75 7.34 -21.65
N ALA A 7 -16.14 6.08 -21.68
CA ALA A 7 -15.76 5.12 -20.66
C ALA A 7 -14.23 5.06 -20.60
N SER A 8 -13.66 5.35 -19.45
CA SER A 8 -12.21 5.17 -19.19
C SER A 8 -11.84 3.73 -19.57
N PRO A 9 -10.73 3.47 -20.29
CA PRO A 9 -10.33 2.11 -20.63
C PRO A 9 -10.23 1.30 -19.35
N ALA A 10 -10.89 0.13 -19.34
CA ALA A 10 -10.87 -0.78 -18.20
C ALA A 10 -9.40 -1.04 -17.83
N SER A 11 -8.99 -0.58 -16.65
CA SER A 11 -7.63 -0.76 -16.17
C SER A 11 -7.32 -2.26 -16.11
N VAL A 12 -6.25 -2.70 -16.77
CA VAL A 12 -5.85 -4.10 -16.78
C VAL A 12 -5.50 -4.53 -15.36
N VAL A 13 -6.23 -5.49 -14.81
CA VAL A 13 -6.01 -6.02 -13.45
C VAL A 13 -4.79 -6.94 -13.45
N ILE A 14 -3.88 -6.76 -12.47
CA ILE A 14 -2.69 -7.60 -12.31
C ILE A 14 -2.86 -8.66 -11.22
N LEU A 15 -3.55 -8.30 -10.11
CA LEU A 15 -3.86 -9.19 -9.00
C LEU A 15 -5.36 -9.13 -8.71
N GLN A 16 -5.99 -10.29 -8.65
CA GLN A 16 -7.40 -10.41 -8.30
C GLN A 16 -7.61 -11.49 -7.25
N THR A 17 -8.49 -11.24 -6.29
CA THR A 17 -9.02 -12.29 -5.39
C THR A 17 -10.53 -12.40 -5.59
N ARG A 18 -11.06 -13.63 -5.49
CA ARG A 18 -12.50 -13.88 -5.58
C ARG A 18 -12.95 -14.74 -4.41
N ALA A 19 -13.78 -14.17 -3.55
CA ALA A 19 -14.32 -14.81 -2.34
C ALA A 19 -13.23 -15.52 -1.52
N LEU A 20 -12.03 -14.93 -1.44
CA LEU A 20 -10.86 -15.51 -0.81
C LEU A 20 -11.09 -15.67 0.69
N THR A 21 -10.94 -16.89 1.18
CA THR A 21 -11.23 -17.25 2.59
C THR A 21 -10.10 -18.06 3.19
N LYS A 22 -9.73 -17.73 4.42
CA LYS A 22 -8.78 -18.51 5.23
C LYS A 22 -9.28 -18.71 6.64
N ARG A 23 -9.41 -19.98 7.02
CA ARG A 23 -9.78 -20.41 8.36
C ARG A 23 -8.62 -21.18 9.01
N TYR A 24 -8.36 -20.91 10.27
CA TYR A 24 -7.42 -21.64 11.13
C TYR A 24 -8.21 -22.16 12.35
N GLY A 25 -8.57 -23.44 12.33
CA GLY A 25 -9.50 -23.99 13.33
C GLY A 25 -10.81 -23.20 13.34
N GLU A 26 -11.20 -22.68 14.49
CA GLU A 26 -12.40 -21.85 14.64
C GLU A 26 -12.19 -20.39 14.16
N ARG A 27 -10.95 -19.93 14.04
CA ARG A 27 -10.64 -18.54 13.68
C ARG A 27 -10.73 -18.34 12.17
N LEU A 28 -11.62 -17.45 11.75
CA LEU A 28 -11.72 -16.95 10.38
C LEU A 28 -10.80 -15.73 10.21
N ALA A 29 -9.65 -15.93 9.55
CA ALA A 29 -8.63 -14.90 9.39
C ALA A 29 -8.88 -14.00 8.16
N VAL A 30 -9.47 -14.56 7.09
CA VAL A 30 -9.94 -13.85 5.90
C VAL A 30 -11.27 -14.45 5.51
N ASP A 31 -12.26 -13.61 5.18
CA ASP A 31 -13.64 -14.01 4.97
C ASP A 31 -14.21 -13.40 3.68
N GLY A 32 -14.25 -14.20 2.63
CA GLY A 32 -14.86 -13.86 1.36
C GLY A 32 -14.26 -12.65 0.65
N LEU A 33 -12.96 -12.37 0.86
CA LEU A 33 -12.30 -11.18 0.32
C LEU A 33 -12.25 -11.21 -1.21
N THR A 34 -12.92 -10.24 -1.84
CA THR A 34 -12.85 -9.98 -3.27
C THR A 34 -12.21 -8.62 -3.51
N LEU A 35 -11.11 -8.59 -4.27
CA LEU A 35 -10.25 -7.45 -4.48
C LEU A 35 -9.72 -7.44 -5.91
N SER A 36 -9.53 -6.25 -6.50
CA SER A 36 -8.95 -6.08 -7.83
C SER A 36 -7.88 -4.99 -7.81
N VAL A 37 -6.64 -5.36 -8.13
CA VAL A 37 -5.49 -4.44 -8.16
C VAL A 37 -5.18 -4.10 -9.61
N PRO A 38 -5.35 -2.84 -10.02
CA PRO A 38 -4.97 -2.39 -11.37
C PRO A 38 -3.46 -2.35 -11.58
N ARG A 39 -3.03 -2.40 -12.84
CA ARG A 39 -1.61 -2.28 -13.21
C ARG A 39 -1.09 -0.85 -13.10
N GLY A 40 0.21 -0.71 -12.79
CA GLY A 40 0.97 0.52 -12.97
C GLY A 40 0.75 1.56 -11.86
N GLU A 41 0.25 1.14 -10.71
CA GLU A 41 0.00 2.06 -9.58
C GLU A 41 0.47 1.49 -8.24
N VAL A 42 0.52 2.36 -7.23
CA VAL A 42 0.69 1.95 -5.83
C VAL A 42 -0.70 1.72 -5.24
N PHE A 43 -1.00 0.47 -4.93
CA PHE A 43 -2.26 0.05 -4.32
C PHE A 43 -2.08 -0.25 -2.84
N GLY A 44 -2.78 0.47 -1.97
CA GLY A 44 -2.74 0.32 -0.52
C GLY A 44 -3.70 -0.76 -0.03
N PHE A 45 -3.24 -1.60 0.90
CA PHE A 45 -4.05 -2.60 1.60
C PHE A 45 -4.04 -2.29 3.09
N LEU A 46 -5.02 -1.51 3.54
CA LEU A 46 -5.07 -0.89 4.85
C LEU A 46 -5.93 -1.70 5.83
N GLY A 47 -5.49 -1.79 7.06
CA GLY A 47 -6.28 -2.38 8.15
C GLY A 47 -5.50 -2.47 9.45
N PRO A 48 -6.19 -2.58 10.60
CA PRO A 48 -5.53 -2.73 11.89
C PRO A 48 -4.72 -4.03 11.98
N ASN A 49 -3.90 -4.14 13.03
CA ASN A 49 -3.20 -5.39 13.32
C ASN A 49 -4.22 -6.52 13.55
N GLY A 50 -3.96 -7.68 12.95
CA GLY A 50 -4.87 -8.82 13.00
C GLY A 50 -6.06 -8.75 12.02
N ALA A 51 -6.18 -7.72 11.17
CA ALA A 51 -7.25 -7.61 10.18
C ALA A 51 -7.18 -8.66 9.05
N GLY A 52 -6.09 -9.41 8.92
CA GLY A 52 -5.91 -10.44 7.89
C GLY A 52 -4.96 -10.05 6.75
N LYS A 53 -4.26 -8.89 6.83
CA LYS A 53 -3.36 -8.38 5.78
C LYS A 53 -2.28 -9.39 5.38
N THR A 54 -1.41 -9.76 6.30
CA THR A 54 -0.31 -10.73 6.05
C THR A 54 -0.84 -12.10 5.62
N THR A 55 -1.98 -12.54 6.17
CA THR A 55 -2.62 -13.79 5.73
C THR A 55 -3.06 -13.72 4.27
N THR A 56 -3.67 -12.61 3.86
CA THR A 56 -4.05 -12.37 2.45
C THR A 56 -2.82 -12.34 1.55
N ILE A 57 -1.79 -11.59 1.93
CA ILE A 57 -0.52 -11.52 1.19
C ILE A 57 0.10 -12.91 1.02
N ARG A 58 0.18 -13.71 2.08
CA ARG A 58 0.71 -15.08 2.02
C ARG A 58 -0.09 -15.98 1.08
N MET A 59 -1.41 -15.82 1.00
CA MET A 59 -2.25 -16.54 0.02
C MET A 59 -1.99 -16.04 -1.40
N CYS A 60 -1.86 -14.72 -1.61
CA CYS A 60 -1.54 -14.15 -2.92
C CYS A 60 -0.18 -14.63 -3.47
N LEU A 61 0.76 -14.93 -2.58
CA LEU A 61 2.09 -15.46 -2.95
C LEU A 61 2.17 -16.98 -2.95
N GLY A 62 1.06 -17.69 -2.75
CA GLY A 62 1.04 -19.16 -2.73
C GLY A 62 1.75 -19.79 -1.54
N LEU A 63 2.18 -18.99 -0.53
CA LEU A 63 2.87 -19.47 0.68
C LEU A 63 1.96 -20.25 1.62
N ILE A 64 0.67 -19.95 1.58
CA ILE A 64 -0.37 -20.72 2.27
C ILE A 64 -1.56 -20.94 1.32
N ARG A 65 -2.20 -22.08 1.42
CA ARG A 65 -3.40 -22.37 0.63
C ARG A 65 -4.63 -21.70 1.24
N PRO A 66 -5.49 -21.06 0.42
CA PRO A 66 -6.80 -20.62 0.89
C PRO A 66 -7.65 -21.81 1.33
N THR A 67 -8.61 -21.58 2.23
CA THR A 67 -9.65 -22.56 2.57
C THR A 67 -10.69 -22.64 1.44
N SER A 68 -11.02 -21.49 0.83
CA SER A 68 -11.85 -21.39 -0.36
C SER A 68 -11.54 -20.08 -1.10
N GLY A 69 -12.09 -19.91 -2.31
CA GLY A 69 -11.84 -18.78 -3.17
C GLY A 69 -10.55 -18.94 -3.99
N VAL A 70 -10.25 -17.94 -4.81
CA VAL A 70 -9.18 -17.98 -5.80
C VAL A 70 -8.34 -16.71 -5.74
N VAL A 71 -7.04 -16.84 -6.00
CA VAL A 71 -6.12 -15.72 -6.28
C VAL A 71 -5.64 -15.87 -7.71
N GLU A 72 -5.78 -14.81 -8.49
CA GLU A 72 -5.26 -14.73 -9.85
C GLU A 72 -4.20 -13.62 -9.96
N ILE A 73 -3.06 -13.93 -10.60
CA ILE A 73 -2.03 -12.96 -10.96
C ILE A 73 -1.77 -13.07 -12.46
N ASN A 74 -1.79 -11.93 -13.15
CA ASN A 74 -1.65 -11.91 -14.60
C ASN A 74 -2.64 -12.88 -15.32
N GLY A 75 -3.85 -13.03 -14.77
CA GLY A 75 -4.90 -13.92 -15.30
C GLY A 75 -4.67 -15.41 -15.04
N GLY A 76 -3.64 -15.79 -14.26
CA GLY A 76 -3.39 -17.18 -13.89
C GLY A 76 -3.68 -17.45 -12.41
N ASP A 77 -4.30 -18.59 -12.12
CA ASP A 77 -4.60 -19.08 -10.76
C ASP A 77 -3.30 -19.45 -10.04
N VAL A 78 -2.99 -18.75 -8.94
CA VAL A 78 -1.77 -18.96 -8.14
C VAL A 78 -1.67 -20.40 -7.61
N ALA A 79 -2.79 -21.00 -7.21
CA ALA A 79 -2.79 -22.36 -6.65
C ALA A 79 -2.50 -23.44 -7.72
N ARG A 80 -2.87 -23.18 -8.97
CA ARG A 80 -2.71 -24.13 -10.10
C ARG A 80 -1.50 -23.83 -10.97
N GLU A 81 -1.20 -22.55 -11.17
CA GLU A 81 -0.22 -22.04 -12.13
C GLU A 81 0.90 -21.23 -11.46
N GLY A 82 1.12 -21.42 -10.14
CA GLY A 82 2.10 -20.64 -9.38
C GLY A 82 3.49 -20.60 -10.02
N GLY A 83 3.97 -21.72 -10.56
CA GLY A 83 5.25 -21.78 -11.29
C GLY A 83 5.32 -20.87 -12.52
N ARG A 84 4.19 -20.50 -13.13
CA ARG A 84 4.10 -19.59 -14.28
C ARG A 84 3.95 -18.13 -13.86
N VAL A 85 3.15 -17.86 -12.84
CA VAL A 85 2.76 -16.49 -12.48
C VAL A 85 3.68 -15.84 -11.44
N LEU A 86 4.18 -16.61 -10.47
CA LEU A 86 5.00 -16.09 -9.38
C LEU A 86 6.41 -15.60 -9.77
N PRO A 87 7.08 -16.13 -10.81
CA PRO A 87 8.34 -15.55 -11.29
C PRO A 87 8.26 -14.07 -11.71
N ARG A 88 7.05 -13.56 -11.98
CA ARG A 88 6.79 -12.14 -12.28
C ARG A 88 6.37 -11.32 -11.07
N VAL A 89 6.51 -11.87 -9.85
CA VAL A 89 6.14 -11.23 -8.59
C VAL A 89 7.38 -11.11 -7.70
N GLY A 90 7.71 -9.89 -7.31
CA GLY A 90 8.67 -9.63 -6.24
C GLY A 90 7.94 -9.44 -4.92
N ALA A 91 8.47 -9.99 -3.83
CA ALA A 91 7.81 -9.86 -2.54
C ALA A 91 8.80 -9.57 -1.40
N LEU A 92 8.34 -8.74 -0.46
CA LEU A 92 8.98 -8.53 0.84
C LEU A 92 7.90 -8.69 1.91
N ILE A 93 7.99 -9.76 2.69
CA ILE A 93 7.09 -10.05 3.80
C ILE A 93 7.87 -9.94 5.10
N GLU A 94 7.36 -9.10 6.00
CA GLU A 94 8.04 -8.82 7.27
C GLU A 94 9.43 -8.19 7.06
N GLN A 95 10.46 -8.66 7.77
CA GLN A 95 11.81 -8.12 7.63
C GLN A 95 12.62 -8.89 6.57
N PRO A 96 13.47 -8.19 5.80
CA PRO A 96 14.30 -8.85 4.80
C PRO A 96 15.34 -9.77 5.48
N ALA A 97 15.42 -11.01 5.00
CA ALA A 97 16.44 -11.97 5.42
C ALA A 97 17.79 -11.62 4.76
N LEU A 98 18.60 -10.82 5.46
CA LEU A 98 19.89 -10.34 4.97
C LEU A 98 21.06 -11.04 5.64
N TYR A 99 22.13 -11.26 4.90
CA TYR A 99 23.40 -11.72 5.41
C TYR A 99 24.21 -10.53 5.94
N PRO A 100 24.32 -10.32 7.26
CA PRO A 100 24.85 -9.08 7.85
C PRO A 100 26.35 -8.86 7.59
N TYR A 101 27.08 -9.92 7.34
CA TYR A 101 28.53 -9.88 7.09
C TYR A 101 28.90 -9.73 5.62
N LEU A 102 27.96 -9.91 4.71
CA LEU A 102 28.11 -9.63 3.29
C LEU A 102 27.82 -8.16 3.00
N SER A 103 28.34 -7.68 1.87
CA SER A 103 27.98 -6.36 1.35
C SER A 103 26.53 -6.35 0.83
N GLY A 104 25.96 -5.15 0.60
CA GLY A 104 24.66 -5.02 -0.04
C GLY A 104 24.64 -5.68 -1.42
N ARG A 105 25.71 -5.47 -2.21
CA ARG A 105 25.91 -6.08 -3.52
C ARG A 105 25.95 -7.61 -3.46
N ASP A 106 26.71 -8.17 -2.53
CA ASP A 106 26.83 -9.63 -2.40
C ASP A 106 25.53 -10.26 -1.89
N ASN A 107 24.75 -9.56 -1.05
CA ASN A 107 23.41 -10.01 -0.69
C ASN A 107 22.53 -10.17 -1.94
N LEU A 108 22.56 -9.19 -2.86
CA LEU A 108 21.79 -9.27 -4.11
C LEU A 108 22.29 -10.41 -5.02
N ARG A 109 23.60 -10.63 -5.11
CA ARG A 109 24.18 -11.76 -5.89
C ARG A 109 23.70 -13.10 -5.36
N VAL A 110 23.82 -13.33 -4.04
CA VAL A 110 23.38 -14.60 -3.41
C VAL A 110 21.90 -14.88 -3.68
N ILE A 111 21.06 -13.88 -3.57
CA ILE A 111 19.63 -14.04 -3.86
C ILE A 111 19.38 -14.23 -5.36
N GLY A 112 20.06 -13.46 -6.21
CA GLY A 112 19.97 -13.61 -7.65
C GLY A 112 20.37 -14.99 -8.13
N ASP A 113 21.47 -15.53 -7.61
CA ASP A 113 21.94 -16.88 -7.92
C ASP A 113 20.92 -17.95 -7.50
N ALA A 114 20.32 -17.80 -6.32
CA ALA A 114 19.25 -18.68 -5.85
C ALA A 114 17.97 -18.63 -6.71
N GLN A 115 17.75 -17.53 -7.43
CA GLN A 115 16.61 -17.32 -8.33
C GLN A 115 16.91 -17.72 -9.81
N GLY A 116 18.03 -18.36 -10.08
CA GLY A 116 18.42 -18.81 -11.43
C GLY A 116 19.49 -17.95 -12.10
N GLY A 117 20.11 -17.05 -11.35
CA GLY A 117 21.18 -16.18 -11.82
C GLY A 117 20.74 -14.73 -12.02
N VAL A 118 21.71 -13.81 -11.84
CA VAL A 118 21.53 -12.39 -12.07
C VAL A 118 22.80 -11.80 -12.67
N SER A 119 22.69 -10.89 -13.63
CA SER A 119 23.84 -10.19 -14.18
C SER A 119 24.34 -9.08 -13.23
N GLU A 120 25.65 -8.79 -13.25
CA GLU A 120 26.23 -7.67 -12.50
C GLU A 120 25.55 -6.35 -12.85
N ALA A 121 25.25 -6.13 -14.12
CA ALA A 121 24.55 -4.94 -14.58
C ALA A 121 23.17 -4.79 -13.91
N ARG A 122 22.45 -5.90 -13.71
CA ARG A 122 21.16 -5.90 -13.03
C ARG A 122 21.30 -5.63 -11.52
N VAL A 123 22.33 -6.17 -10.89
CA VAL A 123 22.65 -5.89 -9.48
C VAL A 123 22.91 -4.39 -9.29
N GLU A 124 23.76 -3.79 -10.11
CA GLU A 124 24.06 -2.35 -10.05
C GLU A 124 22.83 -1.49 -10.34
N GLN A 125 22.06 -1.82 -11.37
CA GLN A 125 20.80 -1.14 -11.69
C GLN A 125 19.82 -1.20 -10.52
N THR A 126 19.72 -2.35 -9.86
CA THR A 126 18.78 -2.54 -8.74
C THR A 126 19.22 -1.75 -7.51
N LEU A 127 20.54 -1.72 -7.21
CA LEU A 127 21.09 -0.85 -6.15
C LEU A 127 20.82 0.65 -6.43
N ASP A 128 20.91 1.05 -7.68
CA ASP A 128 20.63 2.43 -8.11
C ASP A 128 19.16 2.79 -7.91
N LEU A 129 18.25 1.90 -8.31
CA LEU A 129 16.79 2.08 -8.13
C LEU A 129 16.42 2.36 -6.67
N VAL A 130 17.08 1.68 -5.72
CA VAL A 130 16.80 1.85 -4.28
C VAL A 130 17.73 2.85 -3.58
N ALA A 131 18.52 3.63 -4.35
CA ALA A 131 19.48 4.60 -3.84
C ALA A 131 20.50 4.01 -2.83
N LEU A 132 21.04 2.83 -3.15
CA LEU A 132 22.07 2.14 -2.36
C LEU A 132 23.35 1.86 -3.15
N ARG A 133 23.51 2.40 -4.36
CA ARG A 133 24.66 2.11 -5.24
C ARG A 133 26.00 2.39 -4.57
N GLU A 134 26.17 3.59 -4.00
CA GLU A 134 27.42 4.00 -3.34
C GLU A 134 27.70 3.18 -2.05
N ARG A 135 26.65 2.76 -1.37
CA ARG A 135 26.71 1.97 -0.15
C ARG A 135 26.71 0.46 -0.43
N GLY A 136 26.58 0.05 -1.69
CA GLY A 136 26.49 -1.35 -2.11
C GLY A 136 27.72 -2.21 -1.72
N VAL A 137 28.88 -1.60 -1.51
CA VAL A 137 30.12 -2.27 -1.07
C VAL A 137 30.21 -2.45 0.46
N ASP A 138 29.41 -1.71 1.23
CA ASP A 138 29.45 -1.76 2.69
C ASP A 138 28.75 -3.02 3.20
N ARG A 139 29.24 -3.55 4.33
CA ARG A 139 28.60 -4.69 4.99
C ARG A 139 27.23 -4.30 5.55
N VAL A 140 26.23 -5.16 5.32
CA VAL A 140 24.83 -4.91 5.73
C VAL A 140 24.66 -4.72 7.24
N LYS A 141 25.56 -5.26 8.07
CA LYS A 141 25.55 -4.98 9.52
C LYS A 141 25.69 -3.51 9.88
N THR A 142 26.27 -2.68 8.98
CA THR A 142 26.44 -1.23 9.17
C THR A 142 25.27 -0.41 8.61
N TYR A 143 24.29 -1.05 7.97
CA TYR A 143 23.14 -0.37 7.39
C TYR A 143 22.14 0.08 8.45
N SER A 144 21.58 1.26 8.26
CA SER A 144 20.38 1.68 9.01
C SER A 144 19.18 0.76 8.70
N LEU A 145 18.13 0.84 9.50
CA LEU A 145 16.92 0.08 9.24
C LEU A 145 16.32 0.43 7.87
N GLY A 146 16.26 1.73 7.51
CA GLY A 146 15.80 2.18 6.21
C GLY A 146 16.64 1.64 5.04
N MET A 147 17.96 1.59 5.18
CA MET A 147 18.84 0.96 4.19
C MET A 147 18.57 -0.55 4.06
N LYS A 148 18.34 -1.25 5.16
CA LYS A 148 17.99 -2.68 5.15
C LYS A 148 16.64 -2.92 4.47
N GLN A 149 15.64 -2.10 4.73
CA GLN A 149 14.33 -2.19 4.08
C GLN A 149 14.44 -1.92 2.57
N ARG A 150 15.18 -0.89 2.16
CA ARG A 150 15.43 -0.61 0.74
C ARG A 150 16.21 -1.74 0.05
N LEU A 151 17.16 -2.36 0.73
CA LEU A 151 17.84 -3.55 0.20
C LEU A 151 16.88 -4.75 0.06
N GLY A 152 15.93 -4.91 0.99
CA GLY A 152 14.85 -5.90 0.88
C GLY A 152 13.97 -5.66 -0.35
N VAL A 153 13.61 -4.40 -0.62
CA VAL A 153 12.91 -4.03 -1.86
C VAL A 153 13.77 -4.32 -3.10
N ALA A 154 15.09 -4.05 -3.03
CA ALA A 154 16.03 -4.40 -4.10
C ALA A 154 16.04 -5.91 -4.40
N MET A 155 16.06 -6.76 -3.36
CA MET A 155 15.96 -8.21 -3.54
C MET A 155 14.68 -8.62 -4.28
N ALA A 156 13.55 -7.99 -3.95
CA ALA A 156 12.27 -8.23 -4.62
C ALA A 156 12.26 -7.75 -6.08
N LEU A 157 13.10 -6.75 -6.42
CA LEU A 157 13.20 -6.16 -7.77
C LEU A 157 14.16 -6.90 -8.70
N LEU A 158 15.01 -7.80 -8.21
CA LEU A 158 16.11 -8.40 -8.97
C LEU A 158 15.67 -9.02 -10.29
N GLN A 159 14.57 -9.77 -10.30
CA GLN A 159 14.06 -10.47 -11.49
C GLN A 159 13.11 -9.62 -12.34
N ASP A 160 13.15 -8.29 -12.17
CA ASP A 160 12.31 -7.34 -12.93
C ASP A 160 10.80 -7.67 -12.91
N PRO A 161 10.19 -7.82 -11.73
CA PRO A 161 8.79 -8.22 -11.63
C PRO A 161 7.83 -7.17 -12.17
N ASP A 162 6.63 -7.61 -12.58
CA ASP A 162 5.52 -6.71 -12.91
C ASP A 162 4.77 -6.23 -11.67
N LEU A 163 4.73 -7.07 -10.63
CA LEU A 163 4.03 -6.84 -9.36
C LEU A 163 5.02 -6.95 -8.19
N LEU A 164 5.05 -5.91 -7.37
CA LEU A 164 5.71 -5.91 -6.07
C LEU A 164 4.67 -6.05 -4.97
N VAL A 165 4.86 -6.99 -4.05
CA VAL A 165 4.02 -7.20 -2.86
C VAL A 165 4.86 -6.92 -1.62
N LEU A 166 4.52 -5.88 -0.89
CA LEU A 166 5.29 -5.40 0.26
C LEU A 166 4.40 -5.37 1.52
N ASP A 167 4.80 -6.12 2.53
CA ASP A 167 4.08 -6.17 3.81
C ASP A 167 4.71 -5.19 4.81
N GLU A 168 4.01 -4.08 5.11
CA GLU A 168 4.41 -3.03 6.05
C GLU A 168 5.85 -2.48 5.83
N PRO A 169 6.23 -2.04 4.60
CA PRO A 169 7.63 -1.72 4.27
C PRO A 169 8.17 -0.48 4.99
N THR A 170 7.31 0.33 5.58
CA THR A 170 7.64 1.55 6.34
C THR A 170 7.74 1.31 7.84
N ASN A 171 7.36 0.11 8.30
CA ASN A 171 7.28 -0.18 9.73
C ASN A 171 8.64 -0.05 10.43
N GLY A 172 8.67 0.74 11.51
CA GLY A 172 9.85 0.99 12.32
C GLY A 172 10.87 1.97 11.71
N LEU A 173 10.59 2.55 10.54
CA LEU A 173 11.41 3.60 9.97
C LEU A 173 11.22 4.92 10.71
N ASP A 174 12.27 5.73 10.74
CA ASP A 174 12.17 7.13 11.12
C ASP A 174 11.44 7.95 10.05
N PRO A 175 10.99 9.18 10.34
CA PRO A 175 10.24 9.99 9.37
C PRO A 175 10.96 10.20 8.04
N ALA A 176 12.28 10.36 8.04
CA ALA A 176 13.07 10.52 6.83
C ALA A 176 13.07 9.24 5.98
N GLY A 177 13.29 8.07 6.61
CA GLY A 177 13.23 6.76 5.94
C GLY A 177 11.85 6.44 5.39
N MET A 178 10.78 6.88 6.06
CA MET A 178 9.40 6.73 5.56
C MET A 178 9.19 7.55 4.28
N VAL A 179 9.71 8.79 4.21
CA VAL A 179 9.64 9.63 3.01
C VAL A 179 10.43 8.99 1.87
N GLU A 180 11.67 8.55 2.13
CA GLU A 180 12.50 7.87 1.12
C GLU A 180 11.83 6.60 0.55
N MET A 181 11.21 5.80 1.40
CA MET A 181 10.48 4.59 0.98
C MET A 181 9.25 4.96 0.12
N ARG A 182 8.46 5.94 0.54
CA ARG A 182 7.30 6.42 -0.24
C ARG A 182 7.71 6.88 -1.64
N ASP A 183 8.76 7.70 -1.71
CA ASP A 183 9.27 8.22 -2.99
C ASP A 183 9.81 7.09 -3.89
N LEU A 184 10.47 6.09 -3.30
CA LEU A 184 10.90 4.90 -4.03
C LEU A 184 9.70 4.18 -4.66
N LEU A 185 8.67 3.87 -3.89
CA LEU A 185 7.50 3.13 -4.38
C LEU A 185 6.75 3.91 -5.47
N ARG A 186 6.62 5.24 -5.32
CA ARG A 186 6.03 6.10 -6.35
C ARG A 186 6.85 6.10 -7.65
N ARG A 187 8.20 6.18 -7.56
CA ARG A 187 9.07 6.11 -8.74
C ARG A 187 8.93 4.77 -9.45
N LEU A 188 8.84 3.65 -8.72
CA LEU A 188 8.63 2.34 -9.31
C LEU A 188 7.30 2.25 -10.07
N ALA A 189 6.22 2.80 -9.50
CA ALA A 189 4.93 2.85 -10.17
C ALA A 189 4.97 3.76 -11.42
N ALA A 190 5.64 4.92 -11.35
CA ALA A 190 5.84 5.79 -12.51
C ALA A 190 6.65 5.14 -13.64
N GLN A 191 7.45 4.11 -13.33
CA GLN A 191 8.16 3.28 -14.30
C GLN A 191 7.32 2.09 -14.82
N GLY A 192 6.03 2.04 -14.48
CA GLY A 192 5.08 1.00 -14.93
C GLY A 192 5.02 -0.24 -14.05
N LYS A 193 5.70 -0.29 -12.91
CA LYS A 193 5.56 -1.37 -11.92
C LYS A 193 4.24 -1.22 -11.17
N THR A 194 3.64 -2.32 -10.79
CA THR A 194 2.53 -2.32 -9.84
C THR A 194 3.06 -2.62 -8.45
N VAL A 195 2.67 -1.82 -7.47
CA VAL A 195 3.07 -2.03 -6.07
C VAL A 195 1.83 -2.27 -5.22
N PHE A 196 1.72 -3.45 -4.64
CA PHE A 196 0.72 -3.78 -3.63
C PHE A 196 1.36 -3.68 -2.26
N VAL A 197 0.95 -2.72 -1.45
CA VAL A 197 1.58 -2.42 -0.16
C VAL A 197 0.57 -2.49 0.98
N SER A 198 0.87 -3.27 2.02
CA SER A 198 0.07 -3.24 3.25
C SER A 198 0.54 -2.15 4.19
N SER A 199 -0.40 -1.57 4.94
CA SER A 199 -0.13 -0.65 6.05
C SER A 199 -1.26 -0.69 7.08
N HIS A 200 -0.97 -0.28 8.31
CA HIS A 200 -1.97 -0.01 9.33
C HIS A 200 -2.21 1.50 9.52
N ALA A 201 -1.43 2.35 8.86
CA ALA A 201 -1.48 3.80 8.98
C ALA A 201 -2.13 4.44 7.75
N LEU A 202 -3.29 5.08 7.94
CA LEU A 202 -4.00 5.76 6.85
C LEU A 202 -3.18 6.91 6.25
N ASP A 203 -2.43 7.63 7.07
CA ASP A 203 -1.60 8.74 6.63
C ASP A 203 -0.50 8.30 5.64
N GLU A 204 0.12 7.14 5.87
CA GLU A 204 1.08 6.57 4.93
C GLU A 204 0.45 6.28 3.56
N VAL A 205 -0.73 5.63 3.58
CA VAL A 205 -1.46 5.28 2.36
C VAL A 205 -1.86 6.52 1.57
N ARG A 206 -2.32 7.58 2.25
CA ARG A 206 -2.68 8.86 1.60
C ARG A 206 -1.52 9.50 0.84
N HIS A 207 -0.31 9.37 1.36
CA HIS A 207 0.87 9.97 0.75
C HIS A 207 1.57 9.09 -0.28
N MET A 208 1.19 7.82 -0.41
CA MET A 208 1.91 6.85 -1.24
C MET A 208 1.05 6.24 -2.34
N CYS A 209 -0.23 5.98 -2.04
CA CYS A 209 -1.10 5.18 -2.89
C CYS A 209 -2.05 6.04 -3.74
N SER A 210 -2.42 5.54 -4.91
CA SER A 210 -3.51 6.09 -5.75
C SER A 210 -4.87 5.51 -5.36
N ARG A 211 -4.89 4.23 -5.01
CA ARG A 211 -6.07 3.48 -4.58
C ARG A 211 -5.79 2.71 -3.30
N VAL A 212 -6.85 2.39 -2.58
CA VAL A 212 -6.77 1.65 -1.33
C VAL A 212 -7.97 0.72 -1.15
N ALA A 213 -7.69 -0.47 -0.61
CA ALA A 213 -8.70 -1.34 -0.02
C ALA A 213 -8.51 -1.35 1.50
N ILE A 214 -9.57 -1.08 2.22
CA ILE A 214 -9.60 -1.11 3.69
C ILE A 214 -10.24 -2.41 4.13
N ILE A 215 -9.53 -3.17 4.97
CA ILE A 215 -10.03 -4.42 5.55
C ILE A 215 -10.15 -4.34 7.06
N ASN A 216 -11.14 -5.04 7.59
CA ASN A 216 -11.30 -5.24 9.02
C ASN A 216 -11.88 -6.64 9.30
N HIS A 217 -11.35 -7.35 10.30
CA HIS A 217 -11.78 -8.70 10.65
C HIS A 217 -11.86 -9.66 9.45
N GLY A 218 -10.90 -9.59 8.54
CA GLY A 218 -10.82 -10.45 7.36
C GLY A 218 -11.74 -10.08 6.20
N ARG A 219 -12.56 -9.03 6.33
CA ARG A 219 -13.53 -8.58 5.31
C ARG A 219 -13.13 -7.24 4.70
N LEU A 220 -13.47 -7.07 3.42
CA LEU A 220 -13.35 -5.78 2.75
C LEU A 220 -14.40 -4.82 3.32
N VAL A 221 -13.95 -3.67 3.80
CA VAL A 221 -14.81 -2.58 4.27
C VAL A 221 -15.13 -1.64 3.11
N THR A 222 -14.12 -1.23 2.36
CA THR A 222 -14.27 -0.37 1.18
C THR A 222 -13.05 -0.49 0.27
N GLU A 223 -13.25 -0.23 -1.02
CA GLU A 223 -12.21 -0.03 -2.00
C GLU A 223 -12.52 1.23 -2.79
N SER A 224 -11.58 2.19 -2.84
CA SER A 224 -11.76 3.44 -3.58
C SER A 224 -10.42 4.07 -3.95
N SER A 225 -10.45 5.12 -4.75
CA SER A 225 -9.27 5.99 -4.91
C SER A 225 -9.01 6.77 -3.61
N VAL A 226 -7.74 7.06 -3.34
CA VAL A 226 -7.36 7.90 -2.18
C VAL A 226 -7.98 9.29 -2.32
N ALA A 227 -8.10 9.82 -3.55
CA ALA A 227 -8.76 11.09 -3.82
C ALA A 227 -10.26 11.09 -3.43
N GLU A 228 -10.98 9.97 -3.65
CA GLU A 228 -12.38 9.84 -3.22
C GLU A 228 -12.52 9.74 -1.71
N LEU A 229 -11.63 8.98 -1.05
CA LEU A 229 -11.62 8.89 0.42
C LEU A 229 -11.33 10.22 1.10
N THR A 230 -10.57 11.09 0.44
CA THR A 230 -10.23 12.42 0.97
C THR A 230 -11.22 13.51 0.54
N ARG A 231 -12.01 13.28 -0.52
CA ARG A 231 -13.10 14.16 -0.92
C ARG A 231 -14.26 14.00 0.06
N GLY A 232 -14.46 14.99 0.92
CA GLY A 232 -15.67 15.14 1.73
C GLY A 232 -15.63 14.56 3.14
N GLN A 233 -14.46 14.18 3.67
CA GLN A 233 -14.32 13.72 5.08
C GLN A 233 -13.19 14.42 5.86
N GLY A 234 -12.86 15.64 5.52
CA GLY A 234 -12.16 16.50 6.47
C GLY A 234 -13.12 16.85 7.59
N ILE A 235 -13.20 16.04 8.64
CA ILE A 235 -13.84 16.47 9.90
C ILE A 235 -12.79 17.30 10.64
N PHE A 236 -13.06 18.58 10.77
CA PHE A 236 -12.21 19.52 11.48
C PHE A 236 -12.78 19.75 12.87
N VAL A 237 -11.92 19.81 13.85
CA VAL A 237 -12.26 20.23 15.21
C VAL A 237 -11.68 21.63 15.39
N VAL A 238 -12.57 22.62 15.42
CA VAL A 238 -12.17 24.03 15.56
C VAL A 238 -12.67 24.54 16.92
N THR A 239 -11.76 25.12 17.69
CA THR A 239 -12.15 25.77 18.96
C THR A 239 -12.49 27.22 18.68
N LEU A 240 -13.70 27.63 19.04
CA LEU A 240 -14.27 28.97 18.75
C LEU A 240 -14.89 29.56 20.00
N ASP A 241 -14.74 30.85 20.17
CA ASP A 241 -15.36 31.59 21.26
C ASP A 241 -16.92 31.58 21.18
N ARG A 242 -17.46 31.43 19.96
CA ARG A 242 -18.90 31.40 19.66
C ARG A 242 -19.29 30.15 18.86
N ALA A 243 -18.91 28.99 19.33
CA ALA A 243 -19.16 27.72 18.67
C ALA A 243 -20.66 27.43 18.35
N PRO A 244 -21.65 27.80 19.19
CA PRO A 244 -23.07 27.62 18.86
C PRO A 244 -23.55 28.44 17.65
N GLU A 245 -23.06 29.69 17.52
CA GLU A 245 -23.41 30.57 16.39
C GLU A 245 -22.77 30.05 15.09
N ALA A 246 -21.50 29.66 15.16
CA ALA A 246 -20.78 29.04 14.07
C ALA A 246 -21.43 27.72 13.60
N LEU A 247 -21.93 26.90 14.54
CA LEU A 247 -22.66 25.67 14.22
C LEU A 247 -23.91 25.96 13.38
N ALA A 248 -24.66 26.98 13.73
CA ALA A 248 -25.86 27.36 12.97
C ALA A 248 -25.52 27.81 11.54
N ALA A 249 -24.47 28.63 11.40
CA ALA A 249 -23.99 29.12 10.11
C ALA A 249 -23.45 27.97 9.24
N VAL A 250 -22.68 27.04 9.81
CA VAL A 250 -22.14 25.87 9.10
C VAL A 250 -23.24 24.92 8.66
N ARG A 251 -24.22 24.63 9.52
CA ARG A 251 -25.36 23.76 9.19
C ARG A 251 -26.26 24.29 8.06
N ALA A 252 -26.26 25.60 7.85
CA ALA A 252 -26.95 26.21 6.74
C ALA A 252 -26.29 25.96 5.37
N GLN A 253 -25.04 25.47 5.35
CA GLN A 253 -24.32 25.13 4.13
C GLN A 253 -24.60 23.69 3.69
N SER A 254 -24.53 23.43 2.38
CA SER A 254 -24.76 22.10 1.80
C SER A 254 -23.78 21.03 2.31
N TRP A 255 -22.57 21.42 2.72
CA TRP A 255 -21.53 20.55 3.26
C TRP A 255 -21.55 20.41 4.80
N GLY A 256 -22.29 21.28 5.50
CA GLY A 256 -22.25 21.39 6.97
C GLY A 256 -23.29 20.56 7.73
N ALA A 257 -24.11 19.75 7.05
CA ALA A 257 -25.23 19.04 7.67
C ALA A 257 -24.86 18.13 8.86
N SER A 258 -23.64 17.55 8.86
CA SER A 258 -23.13 16.69 9.94
C SER A 258 -22.37 17.44 11.04
N ALA A 259 -22.31 18.77 10.99
CA ALA A 259 -21.62 19.58 12.00
C ALA A 259 -22.30 19.45 13.37
N ARG A 260 -21.48 19.39 14.43
CA ARG A 260 -21.93 19.27 15.83
C ARG A 260 -20.99 19.99 16.79
N LEU A 261 -21.49 20.29 17.97
CA LEU A 261 -20.62 20.76 19.05
C LEU A 261 -19.88 19.58 19.67
N GLY A 262 -18.61 19.80 19.95
CA GLY A 262 -17.77 18.97 20.81
C GLY A 262 -17.64 19.55 22.23
N ASP A 263 -16.71 19.04 23.00
CA ASP A 263 -16.44 19.51 24.34
C ASP A 263 -15.73 20.90 24.32
N ALA A 264 -15.93 21.70 25.39
CA ALA A 264 -15.19 22.95 25.65
C ALA A 264 -15.17 23.97 24.49
N GLY A 265 -16.33 24.24 23.86
CA GLY A 265 -16.44 25.24 22.78
C GLY A 265 -15.88 24.81 21.43
N GLN A 266 -15.79 23.52 21.20
CA GLN A 266 -15.35 22.97 19.94
C GLN A 266 -16.52 22.83 18.96
N LEU A 267 -16.25 23.16 17.69
CA LEU A 267 -17.10 22.83 16.55
C LEU A 267 -16.46 21.68 15.79
N ILE A 268 -17.16 20.57 15.67
CA ILE A 268 -16.78 19.40 14.86
C ILE A 268 -17.57 19.49 13.57
N THR A 269 -16.90 19.75 12.46
CA THR A 269 -17.57 20.03 11.18
C THR A 269 -16.76 19.49 9.99
N PRO A 270 -17.42 19.05 8.89
CA PRO A 270 -16.73 18.96 7.62
C PRO A 270 -16.31 20.35 7.12
N ALA A 271 -15.47 20.39 6.12
CA ALA A 271 -15.08 21.62 5.43
C ALA A 271 -15.60 21.64 3.99
N PRO A 272 -15.74 22.84 3.39
CA PRO A 272 -16.02 22.94 1.96
C PRO A 272 -14.96 22.17 1.17
N ASP A 273 -15.37 21.27 0.27
CA ASP A 273 -14.49 20.43 -0.54
C ASP A 273 -13.40 19.65 0.23
N GLY A 274 -13.58 19.46 1.56
CA GLY A 274 -12.57 18.83 2.43
C GLY A 274 -11.35 19.72 2.71
N ASP A 275 -11.40 20.99 2.40
CA ASP A 275 -10.29 21.94 2.57
C ASP A 275 -10.43 22.74 3.88
N GLY A 276 -9.51 22.51 4.83
CA GLY A 276 -9.47 23.25 6.10
C GLY A 276 -9.17 24.74 5.93
N ALA A 277 -8.48 25.16 4.87
CA ALA A 277 -8.24 26.56 4.59
C ALA A 277 -9.54 27.27 4.14
N ALA A 278 -10.35 26.60 3.35
CA ALA A 278 -11.69 27.10 2.95
C ALA A 278 -12.62 27.19 4.15
N LEU A 279 -12.54 26.26 5.11
CA LEU A 279 -13.28 26.34 6.37
C LEU A 279 -12.84 27.55 7.23
N ASN A 280 -11.56 27.83 7.30
CA ASN A 280 -11.01 28.97 8.05
C ASN A 280 -11.42 30.33 7.49
N LEU A 281 -11.66 30.41 6.18
CA LEU A 281 -12.19 31.61 5.54
C LEU A 281 -13.71 31.81 5.77
N PHE A 282 -14.40 30.72 6.08
CA PHE A 282 -15.83 30.73 6.35
C PHE A 282 -16.16 31.06 7.83
N LEU A 283 -15.36 30.56 8.77
CA LEU A 283 -15.51 30.76 10.23
C LEU A 283 -14.93 32.10 10.69
#